data_52d67e239ebed1de480a34d37895beb9
#
_entry.id   52d67e239ebed1de480a34d37895beb9
#
_cell.length_a   1.000
_cell.length_b   1.000
_cell.length_c   1.000
_cell.angle_alpha   90.00
_cell.angle_beta   90.00
_cell.angle_gamma   90.00
#
_symmetry.space_group_name_H-M   'P 1'
#
loop_
_entity.id
_entity.type
_entity.pdbx_description
1 polymer ?
#
loop_
_entity_poly.entity_id
_entity_poly.type
_entity_poly.pdbx_seq_one_letter_code
_entity_poly.pdbx_strand_id
1 'polypeptide(L)'
;MYRVAVIGGKPAPIAGAKNLDIDVTLLHEPGKYDPREVAPHCGDIVDCSITDSGAMLAALLPRHQERPFDLVLTNTEDAAIPVGRVVEALGMPGTTERTSRLIKDKTLTRRALENGGLSPVRYRALASVDDALDFLELVGDRVVIKPADGVASLQIHVAETPEQASTAWKQLQDAGYRSVIAEEYLEGPVVSVDSFSHQGRHIVFGM
;
A
#
# COMPACT_ATOMS: atom_id res chain seq x y z
N MET A 1 -19.38 -9.59 -19.92
CA MET A 1 -17.90 -9.44 -19.85
C MET A 1 -17.58 -8.11 -19.17
N TYR A 2 -16.97 -8.16 -18.00
CA TYR A 2 -16.52 -6.98 -17.26
C TYR A 2 -15.25 -6.43 -17.87
N ARG A 3 -15.07 -5.13 -17.85
CA ARG A 3 -13.89 -4.45 -18.36
C ARG A 3 -13.06 -3.85 -17.22
N VAL A 4 -11.85 -4.35 -17.03
CA VAL A 4 -11.01 -4.03 -15.87
C VAL A 4 -9.67 -3.45 -16.32
N ALA A 5 -9.32 -2.28 -15.78
CA ALA A 5 -7.96 -1.77 -15.91
C ALA A 5 -7.12 -2.25 -14.72
N VAL A 6 -6.05 -2.97 -15.01
CA VAL A 6 -5.07 -3.46 -14.03
C VAL A 6 -3.79 -2.64 -14.15
N ILE A 7 -3.37 -2.02 -13.06
CA ILE A 7 -2.20 -1.15 -13.05
C ILE A 7 -1.02 -1.90 -12.43
N GLY A 8 0.02 -2.15 -13.24
CA GLY A 8 1.17 -2.95 -12.81
C GLY A 8 0.78 -4.39 -12.46
N GLY A 9 1.45 -4.96 -11.47
CA GLY A 9 1.16 -6.30 -10.98
C GLY A 9 2.12 -7.36 -11.51
N LYS A 10 1.88 -8.59 -11.07
CA LYS A 10 2.66 -9.77 -11.50
C LYS A 10 1.87 -10.56 -12.54
N PRO A 11 2.55 -11.34 -13.40
CA PRO A 11 1.89 -12.15 -14.43
C PRO A 11 0.84 -13.13 -13.90
N ALA A 12 1.11 -13.78 -12.77
CA ALA A 12 0.23 -14.84 -12.25
C ALA A 12 -1.21 -14.39 -11.91
N PRO A 13 -1.46 -13.27 -11.20
CA PRO A 13 -2.81 -12.76 -10.99
C PRO A 13 -3.53 -12.39 -12.28
N ILE A 14 -2.81 -11.81 -13.25
CA ILE A 14 -3.38 -11.44 -14.56
C ILE A 14 -3.81 -12.69 -15.34
N ALA A 15 -2.94 -13.71 -15.37
CA ALA A 15 -3.27 -15.00 -15.98
C ALA A 15 -4.46 -15.70 -15.28
N GLY A 16 -4.60 -15.52 -13.97
CA GLY A 16 -5.73 -16.04 -13.20
C GLY A 16 -7.09 -15.47 -13.63
N ALA A 17 -7.13 -14.24 -14.15
CA ALA A 17 -8.34 -13.61 -14.67
C ALA A 17 -8.89 -14.29 -15.94
N LYS A 18 -8.08 -15.12 -16.64
CA LYS A 18 -8.47 -15.85 -17.85
C LYS A 18 -9.76 -16.66 -17.69
N ASN A 19 -10.00 -17.21 -16.52
CA ASN A 19 -11.17 -18.06 -16.26
C ASN A 19 -12.42 -17.26 -15.86
N LEU A 20 -12.30 -15.95 -15.80
CA LEU A 20 -13.36 -15.01 -15.50
C LEU A 20 -13.78 -14.32 -16.81
N ASP A 21 -15.03 -13.92 -16.92
CA ASP A 21 -15.54 -13.15 -18.06
C ASP A 21 -15.11 -11.67 -17.94
N ILE A 22 -13.79 -11.44 -18.04
CA ILE A 22 -13.12 -10.15 -17.82
C ILE A 22 -12.26 -9.78 -19.03
N ASP A 23 -12.45 -8.57 -19.53
CA ASP A 23 -11.60 -7.91 -20.53
C ASP A 23 -10.58 -7.02 -19.79
N VAL A 24 -9.31 -7.42 -19.80
CA VAL A 24 -8.23 -6.75 -19.06
C VAL A 24 -7.50 -5.75 -19.94
N THR A 25 -7.47 -4.49 -19.54
CA THR A 25 -6.50 -3.49 -20.01
C THR A 25 -5.38 -3.39 -18.99
N LEU A 26 -4.17 -3.78 -19.35
CA LEU A 26 -3.00 -3.73 -18.46
C LEU A 26 -2.20 -2.45 -18.71
N LEU A 27 -1.96 -1.66 -17.66
CA LEU A 27 -0.92 -0.64 -17.64
C LEU A 27 0.36 -1.27 -17.10
N HIS A 28 1.32 -1.46 -17.98
CA HIS A 28 2.58 -2.15 -17.71
C HIS A 28 3.70 -1.16 -17.42
N GLU A 29 4.40 -1.34 -16.30
CA GLU A 29 5.63 -0.59 -16.01
C GLU A 29 6.79 -1.16 -16.82
N PRO A 30 7.37 -0.42 -17.78
CA PRO A 30 8.49 -0.90 -18.58
C PRO A 30 9.67 -1.39 -17.73
N GLY A 31 10.23 -2.55 -18.07
CA GLY A 31 11.38 -3.14 -17.40
C GLY A 31 11.07 -3.96 -16.14
N LYS A 32 9.81 -4.09 -15.71
CA LYS A 32 9.44 -4.94 -14.57
C LYS A 32 9.36 -6.42 -14.91
N TYR A 33 8.81 -6.75 -16.08
CA TYR A 33 8.75 -8.09 -16.65
C TYR A 33 8.45 -7.99 -18.16
N ASP A 34 8.53 -9.10 -18.87
CA ASP A 34 8.17 -9.13 -20.31
C ASP A 34 6.63 -9.12 -20.45
N PRO A 35 6.00 -8.10 -21.04
CA PRO A 35 4.56 -8.05 -21.17
C PRO A 35 3.99 -9.17 -22.06
N ARG A 36 4.82 -9.82 -22.88
CA ARG A 36 4.42 -11.00 -23.69
C ARG A 36 3.96 -12.17 -22.82
N GLU A 37 4.42 -12.27 -21.57
CA GLU A 37 3.99 -13.30 -20.62
C GLU A 37 2.49 -13.23 -20.31
N VAL A 38 1.91 -12.04 -20.38
CA VAL A 38 0.49 -11.78 -20.04
C VAL A 38 -0.36 -11.39 -21.23
N ALA A 39 0.23 -11.11 -22.38
CA ALA A 39 -0.49 -10.69 -23.58
C ALA A 39 -1.66 -11.62 -23.97
N PRO A 40 -1.56 -12.96 -23.84
CA PRO A 40 -2.69 -13.86 -24.13
C PRO A 40 -3.89 -13.70 -23.18
N HIS A 41 -3.74 -12.94 -22.08
CA HIS A 41 -4.75 -12.75 -21.04
C HIS A 41 -5.27 -11.31 -20.96
N CYS A 42 -4.76 -10.43 -21.82
CA CYS A 42 -5.13 -9.01 -21.88
C CYS A 42 -5.77 -8.69 -23.23
N GLY A 43 -6.81 -7.86 -23.20
CA GLY A 43 -7.37 -7.26 -24.41
C GLY A 43 -6.52 -6.10 -24.92
N ASP A 44 -5.83 -5.39 -24.02
CA ASP A 44 -4.93 -4.28 -24.35
C ASP A 44 -3.79 -4.20 -23.33
N ILE A 45 -2.60 -3.78 -23.78
CA ILE A 45 -1.43 -3.53 -22.92
C ILE A 45 -0.86 -2.17 -23.29
N VAL A 46 -0.69 -1.32 -22.28
CA VAL A 46 -0.20 0.06 -22.43
C VAL A 46 1.04 0.22 -21.56
N ASP A 47 2.17 0.54 -22.14
CA ASP A 47 3.36 0.93 -21.40
C ASP A 47 3.16 2.30 -20.74
N CYS A 48 3.28 2.33 -19.42
CA CYS A 48 3.01 3.51 -18.63
C CYS A 48 3.73 3.43 -17.29
N SER A 49 4.25 4.54 -16.78
CA SER A 49 4.71 4.59 -15.39
C SER A 49 3.54 4.44 -14.43
N ILE A 50 3.61 3.42 -13.57
CA ILE A 50 2.58 3.11 -12.58
C ILE A 50 2.64 4.00 -11.33
N THR A 51 3.63 4.87 -11.24
CA THR A 51 3.74 5.88 -10.17
C THR A 51 3.31 7.27 -10.61
N ASP A 52 3.04 7.47 -11.90
CA ASP A 52 2.57 8.73 -12.48
C ASP A 52 1.06 8.67 -12.78
N SER A 53 0.25 9.25 -11.89
CA SER A 53 -1.20 9.30 -12.07
C SER A 53 -1.64 10.09 -13.31
N GLY A 54 -0.86 11.09 -13.74
CA GLY A 54 -1.13 11.87 -14.95
C GLY A 54 -0.96 11.02 -16.20
N ALA A 55 0.14 10.28 -16.31
CA ALA A 55 0.39 9.35 -17.41
C ALA A 55 -0.67 8.23 -17.46
N MET A 56 -1.02 7.65 -16.31
CA MET A 56 -2.09 6.65 -16.23
C MET A 56 -3.43 7.22 -16.67
N LEU A 57 -3.79 8.42 -16.23
CA LEU A 57 -5.06 9.05 -16.60
C LEU A 57 -5.09 9.39 -18.10
N ALA A 58 -3.99 9.88 -18.67
CA ALA A 58 -3.88 10.11 -20.11
C ALA A 58 -4.07 8.83 -20.93
N ALA A 59 -3.61 7.68 -20.41
CA ALA A 59 -3.80 6.38 -21.06
C ALA A 59 -5.23 5.85 -20.92
N LEU A 60 -5.85 6.01 -19.75
CA LEU A 60 -7.13 5.36 -19.43
C LEU A 60 -8.35 6.22 -19.81
N LEU A 61 -8.28 7.55 -19.71
CA LEU A 61 -9.44 8.43 -19.92
C LEU A 61 -10.05 8.26 -21.33
N PRO A 62 -9.30 8.30 -22.45
CA PRO A 62 -9.86 8.08 -23.77
C PRO A 62 -10.54 6.70 -23.89
N ARG A 63 -9.93 5.68 -23.34
CA ARG A 63 -10.44 4.29 -23.34
C ARG A 63 -11.71 4.15 -22.51
N HIS A 64 -11.79 4.86 -21.39
CA HIS A 64 -12.96 4.89 -20.53
C HIS A 64 -14.12 5.64 -21.19
N GLN A 65 -13.85 6.74 -21.90
CA GLN A 65 -14.86 7.51 -22.64
C GLN A 65 -15.44 6.72 -23.82
N GLU A 66 -14.61 5.96 -24.52
CA GLU A 66 -15.06 5.13 -25.65
C GLU A 66 -15.90 3.93 -25.14
N ARG A 67 -15.40 3.21 -24.16
CA ARG A 67 -16.07 2.10 -23.51
C ARG A 67 -15.71 2.08 -22.01
N PRO A 68 -16.64 2.38 -21.10
CA PRO A 68 -16.36 2.50 -19.69
C PRO A 68 -15.70 1.25 -19.07
N PHE A 69 -14.75 1.44 -18.19
CA PHE A 69 -14.27 0.40 -17.30
C PHE A 69 -15.27 0.18 -16.17
N ASP A 70 -15.41 -1.06 -15.72
CA ASP A 70 -16.18 -1.43 -14.53
C ASP A 70 -15.34 -1.31 -13.26
N LEU A 71 -14.00 -1.49 -13.39
CA LEU A 71 -13.07 -1.46 -12.27
C LEU A 71 -11.68 -0.98 -12.72
N VAL A 72 -11.03 -0.22 -11.85
CA VAL A 72 -9.59 0.10 -11.94
C VAL A 72 -8.94 -0.35 -10.64
N LEU A 73 -7.92 -1.20 -10.72
CA LEU A 73 -7.25 -1.75 -9.55
C LEU A 73 -5.73 -1.89 -9.75
N THR A 74 -5.03 -2.05 -8.64
CA THR A 74 -3.62 -2.45 -8.62
C THR A 74 -3.35 -3.46 -7.51
N ASN A 75 -2.40 -4.36 -7.76
CA ASN A 75 -1.78 -5.24 -6.78
C ASN A 75 -0.33 -4.80 -6.45
N THR A 76 0.06 -3.60 -6.89
CA THR A 76 1.40 -3.04 -6.69
C THR A 76 1.32 -1.93 -5.65
N GLU A 77 2.06 -2.09 -4.58
CA GLU A 77 2.01 -1.18 -3.43
C GLU A 77 2.38 0.27 -3.81
N ASP A 78 3.39 0.45 -4.67
CA ASP A 78 3.84 1.78 -5.11
C ASP A 78 2.82 2.49 -6.01
N ALA A 79 1.95 1.74 -6.66
CA ALA A 79 0.88 2.28 -7.50
C ALA A 79 -0.40 2.61 -6.72
N ALA A 80 -0.55 2.18 -5.47
CA ALA A 80 -1.81 2.29 -4.73
C ALA A 80 -2.32 3.73 -4.61
N ILE A 81 -1.46 4.68 -4.23
CA ILE A 81 -1.84 6.10 -4.11
C ILE A 81 -2.12 6.73 -5.48
N PRO A 82 -1.23 6.60 -6.50
CA PRO A 82 -1.51 7.08 -7.85
C PRO A 82 -2.80 6.52 -8.47
N VAL A 83 -3.06 5.23 -8.28
CA VAL A 83 -4.30 4.58 -8.76
C VAL A 83 -5.53 5.14 -8.06
N GLY A 84 -5.45 5.42 -6.75
CA GLY A 84 -6.54 6.09 -6.03
C GLY A 84 -6.94 7.42 -6.65
N ARG A 85 -5.97 8.24 -7.10
CA ARG A 85 -6.23 9.49 -7.85
C ARG A 85 -6.90 9.23 -9.20
N VAL A 86 -6.46 8.19 -9.91
CA VAL A 86 -7.07 7.83 -11.20
C VAL A 86 -8.51 7.39 -11.02
N VAL A 87 -8.79 6.57 -10.02
CA VAL A 87 -10.17 6.13 -9.68
C VAL A 87 -11.07 7.33 -9.40
N GLU A 88 -10.61 8.29 -8.59
CA GLU A 88 -11.36 9.52 -8.28
C GLU A 88 -11.55 10.40 -9.53
N ALA A 89 -10.51 10.58 -10.35
CA ALA A 89 -10.58 11.40 -11.56
C ALA A 89 -11.52 10.80 -12.63
N LEU A 90 -11.64 9.49 -12.70
CA LEU A 90 -12.58 8.78 -13.58
C LEU A 90 -14.00 8.69 -12.99
N GLY A 91 -14.21 9.14 -11.74
CA GLY A 91 -15.51 9.04 -11.05
C GLY A 91 -15.94 7.61 -10.77
N MET A 92 -14.99 6.69 -10.62
CA MET A 92 -15.27 5.27 -10.48
C MET A 92 -15.36 4.84 -9.00
N PRO A 93 -16.12 3.78 -8.69
CA PRO A 93 -16.03 3.14 -7.38
C PRO A 93 -14.67 2.46 -7.23
N GLY A 94 -14.09 2.52 -6.04
CA GLY A 94 -12.80 1.87 -5.77
C GLY A 94 -12.08 2.46 -4.56
N THR A 95 -10.83 2.04 -4.39
CA THR A 95 -9.95 2.57 -3.34
C THR A 95 -9.47 3.96 -3.71
N THR A 96 -9.87 4.96 -2.94
CA THR A 96 -9.52 6.38 -3.15
C THR A 96 -8.07 6.67 -2.77
N GLU A 97 -7.52 7.82 -3.22
CA GLU A 97 -6.21 8.31 -2.76
C GLU A 97 -6.14 8.39 -1.24
N ARG A 98 -7.19 8.94 -0.60
CA ARG A 98 -7.27 9.03 0.86
C ARG A 98 -7.16 7.66 1.54
N THR A 99 -7.89 6.67 1.04
CA THR A 99 -7.85 5.31 1.59
C THR A 99 -6.48 4.67 1.38
N SER A 100 -5.88 4.83 0.19
CA SER A 100 -4.53 4.33 -0.11
C SER A 100 -3.47 4.95 0.80
N ARG A 101 -3.56 6.25 1.08
CA ARG A 101 -2.67 6.92 2.04
C ARG A 101 -2.85 6.40 3.46
N LEU A 102 -4.09 6.20 3.90
CA LEU A 102 -4.38 5.63 5.22
C LEU A 102 -3.77 4.24 5.40
N ILE A 103 -3.76 3.42 4.36
CA ILE A 103 -3.19 2.06 4.39
C ILE A 103 -1.65 2.12 4.32
N LYS A 104 -1.10 2.99 3.50
CA LYS A 104 0.35 3.10 3.27
C LYS A 104 1.10 3.67 4.47
N ASP A 105 0.56 4.71 5.09
CA ASP A 105 1.17 5.41 6.22
C ASP A 105 0.72 4.79 7.55
N LYS A 106 1.65 4.13 8.22
CA LYS A 106 1.39 3.44 9.51
C LYS A 106 0.93 4.38 10.61
N THR A 107 1.37 5.64 10.60
CA THR A 107 0.91 6.65 11.56
C THR A 107 -0.56 6.99 11.34
N LEU A 108 -0.95 7.15 10.08
CA LEU A 108 -2.36 7.39 9.72
C LEU A 108 -3.22 6.17 10.03
N THR A 109 -2.72 4.96 9.75
CA THR A 109 -3.40 3.69 10.10
C THR A 109 -3.63 3.61 11.62
N ARG A 110 -2.59 3.82 12.43
CA ARG A 110 -2.70 3.78 13.90
C ARG A 110 -3.71 4.80 14.42
N ARG A 111 -3.68 6.03 13.91
CA ARG A 111 -4.65 7.07 14.28
C ARG A 111 -6.09 6.68 13.92
N ALA A 112 -6.29 6.07 12.75
CA ALA A 112 -7.62 5.62 12.34
C ALA A 112 -8.14 4.49 13.23
N LEU A 113 -7.28 3.53 13.60
CA LEU A 113 -7.63 2.43 14.50
C LEU A 113 -7.91 2.92 15.92
N GLU A 114 -7.12 3.87 16.44
CA GLU A 114 -7.32 4.51 17.73
C GLU A 114 -8.67 5.25 17.78
N ASN A 115 -8.94 6.10 16.78
CA ASN A 115 -10.20 6.83 16.68
C ASN A 115 -11.43 5.90 16.56
N GLY A 116 -11.24 4.73 15.99
CA GLY A 116 -12.27 3.69 15.90
C GLY A 116 -12.39 2.81 17.15
N GLY A 117 -11.51 2.97 18.16
CA GLY A 117 -11.46 2.07 19.32
C GLY A 117 -11.07 0.63 18.97
N LEU A 118 -10.37 0.43 17.84
CA LEU A 118 -10.07 -0.90 17.27
C LEU A 118 -8.70 -1.44 17.67
N SER A 119 -7.81 -0.60 18.18
CA SER A 119 -6.47 -1.02 18.59
C SER A 119 -5.97 -0.23 19.81
N PRO A 120 -5.54 -0.90 20.88
CA PRO A 120 -4.95 -0.27 22.04
C PRO A 120 -3.44 -0.01 21.88
N VAL A 121 -2.83 -0.34 20.76
CA VAL A 121 -1.39 -0.24 20.53
C VAL A 121 -0.91 1.19 20.69
N ARG A 122 0.01 1.42 21.64
CA ARG A 122 0.67 2.71 21.84
C ARG A 122 1.62 2.97 20.67
N TYR A 123 1.59 4.17 20.15
CA TYR A 123 2.46 4.60 19.06
C TYR A 123 2.78 6.09 19.15
N ARG A 124 3.85 6.51 18.48
CA ARG A 124 4.23 7.91 18.32
C ARG A 124 4.89 8.13 16.95
N ALA A 125 4.45 9.15 16.22
CA ALA A 125 5.22 9.67 15.11
C ALA A 125 6.45 10.40 15.65
N LEU A 126 7.62 10.08 15.12
CA LEU A 126 8.89 10.64 15.60
C LEU A 126 9.33 11.79 14.69
N ALA A 127 9.65 12.94 15.26
CA ALA A 127 10.27 14.06 14.57
C ALA A 127 11.76 14.24 14.97
N SER A 128 12.18 13.63 16.07
CA SER A 128 13.53 13.75 16.62
C SER A 128 13.96 12.46 17.34
N VAL A 129 15.25 12.38 17.69
CA VAL A 129 15.75 11.32 18.56
C VAL A 129 15.13 11.42 19.96
N ASP A 130 14.87 12.62 20.44
CA ASP A 130 14.27 12.83 21.76
C ASP A 130 12.86 12.26 21.82
N ASP A 131 12.07 12.36 20.74
CA ASP A 131 10.76 11.70 20.67
C ASP A 131 10.86 10.17 20.80
N ALA A 132 11.93 9.57 20.26
CA ALA A 132 12.15 8.13 20.37
C ALA A 132 12.53 7.72 21.80
N LEU A 133 13.36 8.52 22.46
CA LEU A 133 13.76 8.31 23.86
C LEU A 133 12.57 8.47 24.79
N ASP A 134 11.82 9.56 24.67
CA ASP A 134 10.61 9.82 25.47
C ASP A 134 9.56 8.72 25.27
N PHE A 135 9.44 8.18 24.05
CA PHE A 135 8.48 7.12 23.80
C PHE A 135 8.93 5.78 24.41
N LEU A 136 10.23 5.46 24.35
CA LEU A 136 10.79 4.29 25.01
C LEU A 136 10.57 4.37 26.54
N GLU A 137 10.81 5.53 27.14
CA GLU A 137 10.56 5.75 28.57
C GLU A 137 9.08 5.62 28.92
N LEU A 138 8.20 6.22 28.10
CA LEU A 138 6.74 6.13 28.28
C LEU A 138 6.23 4.69 28.23
N VAL A 139 6.76 3.87 27.33
CA VAL A 139 6.38 2.45 27.18
C VAL A 139 6.93 1.64 28.35
N GLY A 140 8.16 1.93 28.79
CA GLY A 140 8.85 1.22 29.89
C GLY A 140 9.26 -0.21 29.53
N ASP A 141 9.24 -0.55 28.26
CA ASP A 141 9.62 -1.84 27.69
C ASP A 141 10.10 -1.61 26.25
N ARG A 142 10.29 -2.67 25.48
CA ARG A 142 10.75 -2.64 24.08
C ARG A 142 9.81 -1.86 23.18
N VAL A 143 10.38 -1.13 22.26
CA VAL A 143 9.66 -0.43 21.20
C VAL A 143 10.18 -0.84 19.82
N VAL A 144 9.31 -0.73 18.82
CA VAL A 144 9.64 -0.94 17.40
C VAL A 144 9.73 0.42 16.73
N ILE A 145 10.88 0.75 16.16
CA ILE A 145 11.11 2.01 15.41
C ILE A 145 11.28 1.63 13.94
N LYS A 146 10.48 2.23 13.06
CA LYS A 146 10.41 1.86 11.65
C LYS A 146 9.95 3.03 10.77
N PRO A 147 10.18 2.99 9.44
CA PRO A 147 9.58 3.96 8.53
C PRO A 147 8.04 3.88 8.57
N ALA A 148 7.37 5.03 8.61
CA ALA A 148 5.92 5.08 8.61
C ALA A 148 5.32 4.60 7.28
N ASP A 149 6.02 4.86 6.16
CA ASP A 149 5.63 4.48 4.79
C ASP A 149 6.48 3.36 4.17
N GLY A 150 7.33 2.72 4.99
CA GLY A 150 8.21 1.62 4.56
C GLY A 150 7.45 0.37 4.12
N VAL A 151 8.09 -0.42 3.26
CA VAL A 151 7.56 -1.65 2.64
C VAL A 151 8.45 -2.85 2.94
N ALA A 152 7.92 -4.05 2.73
CA ALA A 152 8.66 -5.33 2.75
C ALA A 152 9.45 -5.59 4.06
N SER A 153 8.99 -5.07 5.20
CA SER A 153 9.66 -5.20 6.51
C SER A 153 11.09 -4.67 6.54
N LEU A 154 11.46 -3.78 5.63
CA LEU A 154 12.79 -3.16 5.61
C LEU A 154 12.92 -2.10 6.71
N GLN A 155 14.12 -2.02 7.30
CA GLN A 155 14.47 -0.99 8.29
C GLN A 155 13.53 -0.99 9.53
N ILE A 156 13.22 -2.17 10.05
CA ILE A 156 12.50 -2.34 11.33
C ILE A 156 13.54 -2.59 12.42
N HIS A 157 13.53 -1.75 13.46
CA HIS A 157 14.45 -1.82 14.58
C HIS A 157 13.68 -2.03 15.88
N VAL A 158 14.15 -2.95 16.73
CA VAL A 158 13.67 -3.09 18.10
C VAL A 158 14.68 -2.39 19.02
N ALA A 159 14.19 -1.57 19.92
CA ALA A 159 15.00 -0.85 20.90
C ALA A 159 14.50 -1.13 22.31
N GLU A 160 15.43 -1.54 23.19
CA GLU A 160 15.24 -1.82 24.61
C GLU A 160 15.98 -0.80 25.49
N THR A 161 16.94 -0.08 24.89
CA THR A 161 17.75 0.92 25.59
C THR A 161 17.77 2.25 24.82
N PRO A 162 18.07 3.36 25.51
CA PRO A 162 18.21 4.68 24.88
C PRO A 162 19.24 4.69 23.74
N GLU A 163 20.33 3.94 23.86
CA GLU A 163 21.38 3.85 22.85
C GLU A 163 20.88 3.14 21.60
N GLN A 164 20.06 2.08 21.76
CA GLN A 164 19.45 1.36 20.64
C GLN A 164 18.41 2.25 19.93
N ALA A 165 17.58 2.98 20.68
CA ALA A 165 16.61 3.90 20.11
C ALA A 165 17.28 5.03 19.31
N SER A 166 18.35 5.61 19.85
CA SER A 166 19.16 6.64 19.18
C SER A 166 19.82 6.10 17.91
N THR A 167 20.34 4.87 17.97
CA THR A 167 20.96 4.20 16.82
C THR A 167 19.93 3.92 15.72
N ALA A 168 18.76 3.40 16.08
CA ALA A 168 17.67 3.13 15.15
C ALA A 168 17.21 4.42 14.43
N TRP A 169 16.99 5.49 15.17
CA TRP A 169 16.66 6.79 14.61
C TRP A 169 17.70 7.24 13.60
N LYS A 170 19.00 7.23 14.00
CA LYS A 170 20.10 7.65 13.12
C LYS A 170 20.16 6.81 11.83
N GLN A 171 20.06 5.50 11.91
CA GLN A 171 20.08 4.60 10.76
C GLN A 171 18.96 4.91 9.77
N LEU A 172 17.75 5.22 10.29
CA LEU A 172 16.62 5.60 9.44
C LEU A 172 16.85 6.95 8.76
N GLN A 173 17.40 7.95 9.48
CA GLN A 173 17.73 9.25 8.88
C GLN A 173 18.84 9.11 7.81
N ASP A 174 19.90 8.35 8.09
CA ASP A 174 21.00 8.08 7.17
C ASP A 174 20.52 7.34 5.91
N ALA A 175 19.52 6.46 6.05
CA ALA A 175 18.83 5.78 4.94
C ALA A 175 17.85 6.68 4.18
N GLY A 176 17.65 7.94 4.61
CA GLY A 176 16.83 8.93 3.91
C GLY A 176 15.35 8.92 4.26
N TYR A 177 14.91 8.13 5.24
CA TYR A 177 13.51 8.14 5.69
C TYR A 177 13.18 9.44 6.43
N ARG A 178 12.09 10.08 6.03
CA ARG A 178 11.62 11.35 6.61
C ARG A 178 10.44 11.19 7.55
N SER A 179 9.71 10.10 7.43
CA SER A 179 8.56 9.76 8.26
C SER A 179 8.86 8.49 9.03
N VAL A 180 8.95 8.59 10.34
CA VAL A 180 9.30 7.49 11.23
C VAL A 180 8.23 7.37 12.32
N ILE A 181 7.89 6.13 12.66
CA ILE A 181 6.95 5.79 13.73
C ILE A 181 7.64 4.87 14.76
N ALA A 182 7.36 5.10 16.04
CA ALA A 182 7.60 4.12 17.08
C ALA A 182 6.28 3.50 17.53
N GLU A 183 6.31 2.21 17.82
CA GLU A 183 5.20 1.44 18.37
C GLU A 183 5.68 0.61 19.57
N GLU A 184 4.82 0.36 20.55
CA GLU A 184 5.15 -0.63 21.58
C GLU A 184 5.39 -2.00 20.94
N TYR A 185 6.33 -2.75 21.48
CA TYR A 185 6.60 -4.10 21.02
C TYR A 185 5.49 -5.04 21.48
N LEU A 186 4.90 -5.77 20.57
CA LEU A 186 3.89 -6.78 20.89
C LEU A 186 4.52 -8.17 20.86
N GLU A 187 4.44 -8.89 21.96
CA GLU A 187 4.83 -10.29 22.01
C GLU A 187 3.73 -11.18 21.46
N GLY A 188 4.12 -12.23 20.75
CA GLY A 188 3.20 -13.23 20.27
C GLY A 188 3.46 -13.67 18.84
N PRO A 189 2.68 -14.62 18.34
CA PRO A 189 2.78 -15.06 16.96
C PRO A 189 2.29 -13.96 16.01
N VAL A 190 3.00 -13.80 14.90
CA VAL A 190 2.53 -12.94 13.80
C VAL A 190 1.58 -13.77 12.93
N VAL A 191 0.37 -13.27 12.75
CA VAL A 191 -0.62 -13.86 11.86
C VAL A 191 -0.99 -12.86 10.77
N SER A 192 -1.25 -13.34 9.56
CA SER A 192 -1.87 -12.54 8.51
C SER A 192 -3.34 -12.88 8.39
N VAL A 193 -4.14 -11.89 8.00
CA VAL A 193 -5.56 -12.09 7.69
C VAL A 193 -5.80 -11.52 6.30
N ASP A 194 -6.15 -12.40 5.37
CA ASP A 194 -6.50 -12.01 4.01
C ASP A 194 -8.01 -11.79 3.90
N SER A 195 -8.39 -10.61 3.44
CA SER A 195 -9.80 -10.25 3.32
C SER A 195 -10.07 -9.44 2.06
N PHE A 196 -11.33 -9.46 1.63
CA PHE A 196 -11.85 -8.64 0.56
C PHE A 196 -13.07 -7.86 1.05
N SER A 197 -13.13 -6.57 0.67
CA SER A 197 -14.22 -5.67 1.05
C SER A 197 -14.90 -5.11 -0.19
N HIS A 198 -16.23 -5.25 -0.26
CA HIS A 198 -17.04 -4.71 -1.35
C HIS A 198 -18.40 -4.27 -0.83
N GLN A 199 -18.81 -3.04 -1.14
CA GLN A 199 -20.11 -2.46 -0.77
C GLN A 199 -20.46 -2.63 0.72
N GLY A 200 -19.49 -2.38 1.62
CA GLY A 200 -19.66 -2.49 3.07
C GLY A 200 -19.66 -3.93 3.61
N ARG A 201 -19.50 -4.93 2.77
CA ARG A 201 -19.32 -6.33 3.18
C ARG A 201 -17.85 -6.67 3.22
N HIS A 202 -17.44 -7.36 4.29
CA HIS A 202 -16.06 -7.80 4.50
C HIS A 202 -16.04 -9.33 4.55
N ILE A 203 -15.19 -9.95 3.76
CA ILE A 203 -15.06 -11.41 3.67
C ILE A 203 -13.61 -11.76 3.96
N VAL A 204 -13.37 -12.52 5.03
CA VAL A 204 -12.07 -13.12 5.34
C VAL A 204 -12.01 -14.46 4.62
N PHE A 205 -10.94 -14.70 3.86
CA PHE A 205 -10.75 -15.94 3.10
C PHE A 205 -9.42 -16.66 3.39
N GLY A 206 -8.55 -16.05 4.22
CA GLY A 206 -7.28 -16.63 4.64
C GLY A 206 -6.85 -16.13 6.01
N MET A 207 -6.20 -17.00 6.78
CA MET A 207 -5.48 -16.70 8.03
C MET A 207 -4.24 -17.59 8.10
#